data_dd47840ea75708f041ec4aa543d7bdf3
#
_entry.id   dd47840ea75708f041ec4aa543d7bdf3
#
_cell.length_a   1.000
_cell.length_b   1.000
_cell.length_c   1.000
_cell.angle_alpha   90.00
_cell.angle_beta   90.00
_cell.angle_gamma   90.00
#
_symmetry.space_group_name_H-M   'P 1'
#
loop_
_entity.id
_entity.type
_entity.pdbx_description
1 polymer ?
#
loop_
_entity_poly.entity_id
_entity_poly.type
_entity_poly.pdbx_seq_one_letter_code
_entity_poly.pdbx_strand_id
1 'polypeptide(L)'
;MQKLRTSLLRSAGGFSLIELMVAIAIIGILAVVALPAYQSYVKRAEFAQVIEDWDALKVAFELCWEIEGDLRKCTESNGQIASAIKGLPGVYVRIYPNSGSPYTTQVRLYSTTVNVADGSDAGIQYGAAAIKGGRLAWGITEDSSSCLSEAICSL
;
A
#
# COMPACT_ATOMS: atom_id res chain seq x y z
N MET A 1 -51.45 -14.59 -55.68
CA MET A 1 -51.64 -14.68 -54.21
C MET A 1 -50.45 -13.98 -53.53
N GLN A 2 -50.62 -12.69 -53.18
CA GLN A 2 -49.59 -11.91 -52.48
C GLN A 2 -49.86 -12.01 -50.99
N LYS A 3 -48.89 -12.59 -50.22
CA LYS A 3 -48.94 -12.62 -48.74
C LYS A 3 -48.48 -11.25 -48.23
N LEU A 4 -49.42 -10.51 -47.64
CA LEU A 4 -49.08 -9.31 -46.84
C LEU A 4 -48.21 -9.74 -45.64
N ARG A 5 -46.96 -9.26 -45.59
CA ARG A 5 -46.16 -9.30 -44.39
C ARG A 5 -46.52 -8.09 -43.52
N THR A 6 -47.32 -8.34 -42.49
CA THR A 6 -47.56 -7.38 -41.41
C THR A 6 -46.26 -7.25 -40.58
N SER A 7 -45.53 -6.19 -40.80
CA SER A 7 -44.42 -5.83 -39.92
C SER A 7 -45.02 -5.29 -38.60
N LEU A 8 -44.86 -6.05 -37.54
CA LEU A 8 -45.11 -5.59 -36.18
C LEU A 8 -44.12 -4.48 -35.84
N LEU A 9 -44.53 -3.24 -35.97
CA LEU A 9 -43.82 -2.09 -35.42
C LEU A 9 -43.82 -2.26 -33.88
N ARG A 10 -42.70 -2.72 -33.33
CA ARG A 10 -42.47 -2.66 -31.89
C ARG A 10 -42.47 -1.17 -31.49
N SER A 11 -43.49 -0.77 -30.75
CA SER A 11 -43.54 0.54 -30.11
C SER A 11 -42.35 0.64 -29.18
N ALA A 12 -41.37 1.49 -29.51
CA ALA A 12 -40.31 1.86 -28.61
C ALA A 12 -40.92 2.80 -27.56
N GLY A 13 -41.26 2.25 -26.39
CA GLY A 13 -41.65 3.05 -25.22
C GLY A 13 -40.48 3.96 -24.83
N GLY A 14 -40.67 5.27 -24.92
CA GLY A 14 -39.70 6.25 -24.46
C GLY A 14 -39.68 6.28 -22.93
N PHE A 15 -38.48 6.53 -22.34
CA PHE A 15 -38.33 6.75 -20.90
C PHE A 15 -39.05 8.03 -20.47
N SER A 16 -39.80 7.96 -19.37
CA SER A 16 -40.39 9.13 -18.74
C SER A 16 -39.32 9.98 -18.04
N LEU A 17 -39.50 11.29 -18.09
CA LEU A 17 -38.56 12.23 -17.43
C LEU A 17 -38.48 11.97 -15.91
N ILE A 18 -39.61 11.61 -15.28
CA ILE A 18 -39.63 11.27 -13.85
C ILE A 18 -38.85 9.97 -13.54
N GLU A 19 -38.90 9.00 -14.44
CA GLU A 19 -38.18 7.73 -14.29
C GLU A 19 -36.65 7.95 -14.30
N LEU A 20 -36.20 8.85 -15.19
CA LEU A 20 -34.78 9.26 -15.22
C LEU A 20 -34.38 10.02 -13.94
N MET A 21 -35.25 10.95 -13.47
CA MET A 21 -34.96 11.71 -12.23
C MET A 21 -34.87 10.80 -11.00
N VAL A 22 -35.77 9.82 -10.86
CA VAL A 22 -35.70 8.86 -9.76
C VAL A 22 -34.44 7.99 -9.86
N ALA A 23 -34.09 7.53 -11.04
CA ALA A 23 -32.89 6.72 -11.25
C ALA A 23 -31.61 7.46 -10.80
N ILE A 24 -31.42 8.71 -11.25
CA ILE A 24 -30.23 9.49 -10.84
C ILE A 24 -30.23 9.83 -9.34
N ALA A 25 -31.40 10.04 -8.73
CA ALA A 25 -31.51 10.27 -7.29
C ALA A 25 -31.03 9.04 -6.48
N ILE A 26 -31.46 7.83 -6.90
CA ILE A 26 -31.04 6.59 -6.23
C ILE A 26 -29.53 6.36 -6.41
N ILE A 27 -29.00 6.56 -7.62
CA ILE A 27 -27.55 6.46 -7.87
C ILE A 27 -26.77 7.45 -7.01
N GLY A 28 -27.26 8.69 -6.88
CA GLY A 28 -26.65 9.71 -6.05
C GLY A 28 -26.54 9.30 -4.57
N ILE A 29 -27.61 8.75 -4.01
CA ILE A 29 -27.62 8.27 -2.62
C ILE A 29 -26.63 7.10 -2.43
N LEU A 30 -26.61 6.14 -3.35
CA LEU A 30 -25.71 5.00 -3.27
C LEU A 30 -24.23 5.43 -3.43
N ALA A 31 -23.95 6.40 -4.30
CA ALA A 31 -22.60 6.92 -4.53
C ALA A 31 -22.00 7.57 -3.28
N VAL A 32 -22.79 8.27 -2.48
CA VAL A 32 -22.32 8.93 -1.24
C VAL A 32 -21.75 7.92 -0.24
N VAL A 33 -22.32 6.72 -0.16
CA VAL A 33 -21.85 5.66 0.75
C VAL A 33 -20.74 4.83 0.12
N ALA A 34 -20.82 4.55 -1.18
CA ALA A 34 -19.88 3.68 -1.86
C ALA A 34 -18.49 4.34 -2.08
N LEU A 35 -18.46 5.65 -2.37
CA LEU A 35 -17.23 6.34 -2.74
C LEU A 35 -16.16 6.36 -1.63
N PRO A 36 -16.48 6.68 -0.35
CA PRO A 36 -15.48 6.63 0.73
C PRO A 36 -14.94 5.21 0.98
N ALA A 37 -15.82 4.20 0.90
CA ALA A 37 -15.41 2.80 1.07
C ALA A 37 -14.46 2.35 -0.05
N TYR A 38 -14.74 2.74 -1.28
CA TYR A 38 -13.87 2.47 -2.43
C TYR A 38 -12.50 3.12 -2.29
N GLN A 39 -12.44 4.39 -1.88
CA GLN A 39 -11.16 5.10 -1.67
C GLN A 39 -10.28 4.42 -0.61
N SER A 40 -10.86 3.98 0.50
CA SER A 40 -10.10 3.26 1.52
C SER A 40 -9.61 1.89 1.04
N TYR A 41 -10.39 1.20 0.22
CA TYR A 41 -9.98 -0.06 -0.39
C TYR A 41 -8.80 0.13 -1.36
N VAL A 42 -8.86 1.17 -2.21
CA VAL A 42 -7.77 1.49 -3.15
C VAL A 42 -6.49 1.82 -2.39
N LYS A 43 -6.56 2.66 -1.35
CA LYS A 43 -5.39 2.97 -0.51
C LYS A 43 -4.75 1.72 0.09
N ARG A 44 -5.54 0.78 0.59
CA ARG A 44 -5.03 -0.49 1.13
C ARG A 44 -4.36 -1.35 0.05
N ALA A 45 -4.96 -1.42 -1.14
CA ALA A 45 -4.39 -2.19 -2.25
C ALA A 45 -3.06 -1.61 -2.73
N GLU A 46 -2.95 -0.28 -2.83
CA GLU A 46 -1.70 0.39 -3.19
C GLU A 46 -0.62 0.24 -2.10
N PHE A 47 -1.02 0.31 -0.82
CA PHE A 47 -0.06 0.13 0.28
C PHE A 47 0.39 -1.32 0.46
N ALA A 48 -0.38 -2.30 0.00
CA ALA A 48 0.02 -3.71 0.03
C ALA A 48 1.34 -3.94 -0.74
N GLN A 49 1.58 -3.19 -1.82
CA GLN A 49 2.85 -3.23 -2.54
C GLN A 49 4.05 -2.84 -1.66
N VAL A 50 3.89 -1.85 -0.78
CA VAL A 50 4.94 -1.44 0.18
C VAL A 50 5.31 -2.57 1.13
N ILE A 51 4.31 -3.37 1.53
CA ILE A 51 4.52 -4.53 2.42
C ILE A 51 5.23 -5.66 1.69
N GLU A 52 4.87 -5.92 0.43
CA GLU A 52 5.55 -6.93 -0.40
C GLU A 52 7.02 -6.53 -0.68
N ASP A 53 7.26 -5.26 -0.98
CA ASP A 53 8.60 -4.70 -1.22
C ASP A 53 9.50 -4.81 0.03
N TRP A 54 8.90 -4.82 1.23
CA TRP A 54 9.63 -5.06 2.48
C TRP A 54 10.33 -6.41 2.53
N ASP A 55 9.72 -7.47 2.01
CA ASP A 55 10.31 -8.81 2.06
C ASP A 55 11.61 -8.89 1.24
N ALA A 56 11.67 -8.20 0.10
CA ALA A 56 12.89 -8.09 -0.69
C ALA A 56 14.00 -7.31 0.05
N LEU A 57 13.62 -6.23 0.71
CA LEU A 57 14.55 -5.41 1.48
C LEU A 57 15.07 -6.14 2.72
N LYS A 58 14.21 -6.92 3.39
CA LYS A 58 14.56 -7.75 4.53
C LYS A 58 15.68 -8.75 4.20
N VAL A 59 15.60 -9.41 3.05
CA VAL A 59 16.66 -10.33 2.59
C VAL A 59 17.99 -9.58 2.40
N ALA A 60 17.95 -8.36 1.83
CA ALA A 60 19.16 -7.54 1.68
C ALA A 60 19.77 -7.14 3.02
N PHE A 61 18.95 -6.86 4.05
CA PHE A 61 19.42 -6.60 5.41
C PHE A 61 20.06 -7.83 6.06
N GLU A 62 19.44 -9.00 5.90
CA GLU A 62 19.98 -10.25 6.42
C GLU A 62 21.34 -10.57 5.79
N LEU A 63 21.47 -10.37 4.48
CA LEU A 63 22.75 -10.53 3.78
C LEU A 63 23.79 -9.52 4.24
N CYS A 64 23.41 -8.25 4.40
CA CYS A 64 24.29 -7.22 4.93
C CYS A 64 24.78 -7.57 6.34
N TRP A 65 23.88 -8.05 7.20
CA TRP A 65 24.22 -8.48 8.56
C TRP A 65 25.22 -9.65 8.57
N GLU A 66 25.05 -10.64 7.70
CA GLU A 66 25.97 -11.77 7.60
C GLU A 66 27.37 -11.36 7.16
N ILE A 67 27.46 -10.36 6.28
CA ILE A 67 28.76 -9.86 5.74
C ILE A 67 29.44 -8.91 6.73
N GLU A 68 28.70 -7.94 7.26
CA GLU A 68 29.26 -6.84 8.03
C GLU A 68 29.32 -7.10 9.55
N GLY A 69 28.43 -7.96 10.08
CA GLY A 69 28.28 -8.22 11.51
C GLY A 69 27.88 -7.01 12.35
N ASP A 70 27.49 -5.90 11.68
CA ASP A 70 27.17 -4.62 12.30
C ASP A 70 26.07 -3.90 11.51
N LEU A 71 24.86 -3.83 12.07
CA LEU A 71 23.70 -3.19 11.42
C LEU A 71 23.88 -1.68 11.21
N ARG A 72 24.83 -1.03 11.89
CA ARG A 72 25.15 0.39 11.65
C ARG A 72 25.76 0.63 10.27
N LYS A 73 26.35 -0.40 9.66
CA LYS A 73 26.88 -0.36 8.30
C LYS A 73 25.85 -0.70 7.23
N CYS A 74 24.70 -1.25 7.62
CA CYS A 74 23.58 -1.59 6.73
C CYS A 74 22.70 -0.36 6.50
N THR A 75 23.21 0.61 5.79
CA THR A 75 22.57 1.89 5.45
C THR A 75 22.15 1.92 3.97
N GLU A 76 21.46 2.97 3.57
CA GLU A 76 21.04 3.17 2.17
C GLU A 76 22.21 3.20 1.18
N SER A 77 23.42 3.47 1.64
CA SER A 77 24.65 3.48 0.82
C SER A 77 25.36 2.11 0.75
N ASN A 78 24.96 1.14 1.57
CA ASN A 78 25.50 -0.22 1.49
C ASN A 78 25.08 -0.87 0.15
N GLY A 79 26.01 -1.53 -0.54
CA GLY A 79 25.79 -2.03 -1.89
C GLY A 79 24.61 -3.00 -2.06
N GLN A 80 24.39 -3.89 -1.08
CA GLN A 80 23.27 -4.83 -1.07
C GLN A 80 21.93 -4.09 -0.85
N ILE A 81 21.92 -3.19 0.14
CA ILE A 81 20.73 -2.39 0.49
C ILE A 81 20.39 -1.42 -0.65
N ALA A 82 21.40 -0.69 -1.18
CA ALA A 82 21.20 0.24 -2.29
C ALA A 82 20.63 -0.44 -3.54
N SER A 83 21.09 -1.66 -3.84
CA SER A 83 20.58 -2.44 -4.96
C SER A 83 19.13 -2.88 -4.75
N ALA A 84 18.77 -3.32 -3.54
CA ALA A 84 17.41 -3.66 -3.18
C ALA A 84 16.48 -2.44 -3.28
N ILE A 85 16.86 -1.31 -2.70
CA ILE A 85 16.05 -0.06 -2.74
C ILE A 85 15.80 0.40 -4.19
N LYS A 86 16.78 0.28 -5.07
CA LYS A 86 16.64 0.64 -6.49
C LYS A 86 15.57 -0.16 -7.23
N GLY A 87 15.30 -1.38 -6.77
CA GLY A 87 14.29 -2.26 -7.34
C GLY A 87 12.86 -2.00 -6.85
N LEU A 88 12.64 -1.05 -5.93
CA LEU A 88 11.36 -0.78 -5.29
C LEU A 88 10.65 0.44 -5.92
N PRO A 89 9.77 0.25 -6.91
CA PRO A 89 9.03 1.34 -7.53
C PRO A 89 7.95 1.86 -6.58
N GLY A 90 7.89 3.18 -6.39
CA GLY A 90 6.83 3.80 -5.58
C GLY A 90 7.02 3.68 -4.06
N VAL A 91 8.22 3.26 -3.63
CA VAL A 91 8.57 3.17 -2.21
C VAL A 91 9.82 4.00 -1.92
N TYR A 92 9.75 4.75 -0.84
CA TYR A 92 10.87 5.49 -0.31
C TYR A 92 11.29 4.87 1.02
N VAL A 93 12.58 4.58 1.16
CA VAL A 93 13.15 3.89 2.32
C VAL A 93 14.02 4.84 3.13
N ARG A 94 13.86 4.82 4.45
CA ARG A 94 14.74 5.47 5.41
C ARG A 94 15.25 4.45 6.41
N ILE A 95 16.55 4.45 6.65
CA ILE A 95 17.20 3.57 7.60
C ILE A 95 17.73 4.42 8.75
N TYR A 96 17.41 4.01 9.97
CA TYR A 96 17.82 4.67 11.21
C TYR A 96 18.69 3.70 12.01
N PRO A 97 20.02 3.64 11.72
CA PRO A 97 20.92 2.79 12.48
C PRO A 97 21.01 3.29 13.91
N ASN A 98 20.98 2.36 14.85
CA ASN A 98 21.14 2.72 16.27
C ASN A 98 22.62 2.97 16.57
N SER A 99 22.99 4.24 16.83
CA SER A 99 24.38 4.62 17.15
C SER A 99 24.92 3.96 18.43
N GLY A 100 24.04 3.58 19.35
CA GLY A 100 24.42 2.94 20.61
C GLY A 100 24.56 1.42 20.54
N SER A 101 24.12 0.78 19.44
CA SER A 101 24.12 -0.69 19.33
C SER A 101 24.36 -1.16 17.90
N PRO A 102 25.36 -2.00 17.66
CA PRO A 102 25.59 -2.61 16.35
C PRO A 102 24.55 -3.69 16.00
N TYR A 103 23.70 -4.06 16.95
CA TYR A 103 22.77 -5.19 16.84
C TYR A 103 21.32 -4.77 16.58
N THR A 104 21.04 -3.48 16.47
CA THR A 104 19.68 -2.97 16.25
C THR A 104 19.66 -1.88 15.18
N THR A 105 18.61 -1.88 14.36
CA THR A 105 18.32 -0.83 13.39
C THR A 105 16.83 -0.66 13.23
N GLN A 106 16.42 0.48 12.70
CA GLN A 106 15.03 0.74 12.32
C GLN A 106 14.97 1.10 10.83
N VAL A 107 13.98 0.57 10.16
CA VAL A 107 13.75 0.79 8.73
C VAL A 107 12.34 1.28 8.55
N ARG A 108 12.16 2.40 7.89
CA ARG A 108 10.86 2.95 7.56
C ARG A 108 10.68 2.98 6.05
N LEU A 109 9.57 2.40 5.62
CA LEU A 109 9.13 2.43 4.23
C LEU A 109 7.97 3.41 4.12
N TYR A 110 8.00 4.25 3.12
CA TYR A 110 6.94 5.21 2.79
C TYR A 110 6.42 4.93 1.40
N SER A 111 5.10 4.94 1.23
CA SER A 111 4.50 4.98 -0.08
C SER A 111 4.69 6.36 -0.71
N THR A 112 5.00 6.42 -1.98
CA THR A 112 5.00 7.69 -2.74
C THR A 112 3.65 8.01 -3.38
N THR A 113 2.67 7.10 -3.26
CA THR A 113 1.34 7.21 -3.87
C THR A 113 0.21 7.30 -2.87
N VAL A 114 0.40 6.78 -1.64
CA VAL A 114 -0.62 6.74 -0.61
C VAL A 114 -0.30 7.73 0.50
N ASN A 115 -1.21 8.67 0.75
CA ASN A 115 -1.07 9.66 1.80
C ASN A 115 -2.04 9.39 2.95
N VAL A 116 -1.61 9.72 4.18
CA VAL A 116 -2.45 9.76 5.37
C VAL A 116 -3.26 11.07 5.43
N ALA A 117 -4.15 11.20 6.41
CA ALA A 117 -5.10 12.31 6.48
C ALA A 117 -4.46 13.70 6.59
N ASP A 118 -3.24 13.81 7.15
CA ASP A 118 -2.49 15.05 7.25
C ASP A 118 -1.75 15.44 5.94
N GLY A 119 -1.86 14.62 4.89
CA GLY A 119 -1.21 14.82 3.60
C GLY A 119 0.22 14.30 3.52
N SER A 120 0.78 13.71 4.59
CA SER A 120 2.08 13.06 4.55
C SER A 120 1.99 11.67 3.91
N ASP A 121 3.14 11.13 3.47
CA ASP A 121 3.21 9.79 2.90
C ASP A 121 2.88 8.72 3.95
N ALA A 122 2.04 7.75 3.59
CA ALA A 122 1.76 6.60 4.43
C ALA A 122 3.03 5.77 4.64
N GLY A 123 3.38 5.47 5.88
CA GLY A 123 4.62 4.77 6.21
C GLY A 123 4.42 3.64 7.20
N ILE A 124 5.27 2.62 7.11
CA ILE A 124 5.39 1.52 8.07
C ILE A 124 6.83 1.43 8.56
N GLN A 125 7.02 1.23 9.86
CA GLN A 125 8.34 1.11 10.45
C GLN A 125 8.57 -0.30 11.00
N TYR A 126 9.69 -0.88 10.59
CA TYR A 126 10.19 -2.15 11.11
C TYR A 126 11.42 -1.92 11.98
N GLY A 127 11.49 -2.60 13.12
CA GLY A 127 12.69 -2.71 13.94
C GLY A 127 13.37 -4.05 13.69
N ALA A 128 14.69 -4.05 13.52
CA ALA A 128 15.50 -5.26 13.49
C ALA A 128 16.36 -5.36 14.75
N ALA A 129 16.46 -6.56 15.31
CA ALA A 129 17.40 -6.88 16.36
C ALA A 129 18.14 -8.18 16.04
N ALA A 130 19.46 -8.21 16.18
CA ALA A 130 20.22 -9.43 16.07
C ALA A 130 19.94 -10.29 17.31
N ILE A 131 19.53 -11.54 17.08
CA ILE A 131 19.28 -12.53 18.11
C ILE A 131 20.39 -13.57 18.19
N LYS A 132 20.39 -14.31 19.28
CA LYS A 132 21.35 -15.42 19.49
C LYS A 132 21.25 -16.42 18.33
N GLY A 133 22.39 -16.68 17.67
CA GLY A 133 22.44 -17.53 16.46
C GLY A 133 22.63 -16.79 15.16
N GLY A 134 22.90 -15.47 15.19
CA GLY A 134 23.25 -14.68 14.00
C GLY A 134 22.06 -14.28 13.10
N ARG A 135 20.84 -14.59 13.49
CA ARG A 135 19.63 -14.20 12.75
C ARG A 135 19.12 -12.82 13.18
N LEU A 136 18.43 -12.14 12.27
CA LEU A 136 17.67 -10.93 12.59
C LEU A 136 16.25 -11.29 12.99
N ALA A 137 15.78 -10.71 14.10
CA ALA A 137 14.37 -10.68 14.45
C ALA A 137 13.77 -9.35 14.00
N TRP A 138 12.64 -9.40 13.34
CA TRP A 138 11.94 -8.24 12.82
C TRP A 138 10.62 -8.05 13.56
N GLY A 139 10.29 -6.81 13.88
CA GLY A 139 9.02 -6.44 14.46
C GLY A 139 8.56 -5.09 13.92
N ILE A 140 7.25 -4.88 13.87
CA ILE A 140 6.67 -3.58 13.49
C ILE A 140 6.67 -2.68 14.72
N THR A 141 6.99 -1.40 14.51
CA THR A 141 6.90 -0.36 15.53
C THR A 141 5.60 0.41 15.31
N GLU A 142 4.58 0.13 16.10
CA GLU A 142 3.22 0.66 15.92
C GLU A 142 3.18 2.19 16.03
N ASP A 143 3.81 2.77 17.05
CA ASP A 143 3.81 4.22 17.31
C ASP A 143 4.40 5.07 16.16
N SER A 144 5.18 4.44 15.29
CA SER A 144 5.85 5.15 14.18
C SER A 144 5.33 4.71 12.81
N SER A 145 4.24 3.94 12.77
CA SER A 145 3.65 3.41 11.54
C SER A 145 2.34 4.12 11.24
N SER A 146 2.38 5.18 10.42
CA SER A 146 1.19 5.97 10.10
C SER A 146 0.11 5.19 9.33
N CYS A 147 0.49 4.14 8.60
CA CYS A 147 -0.47 3.27 7.93
C CYS A 147 -1.37 2.49 8.90
N LEU A 148 -0.86 2.14 10.10
CA LEU A 148 -1.64 1.42 11.12
C LEU A 148 -2.65 2.35 11.79
N SER A 149 -2.25 3.58 12.11
CA SER A 149 -3.14 4.57 12.77
C SER A 149 -4.37 4.91 11.92
N GLU A 150 -4.27 4.82 10.59
CA GLU A 150 -5.36 5.07 9.64
C GLU A 150 -5.99 3.80 9.05
N ALA A 151 -5.66 2.63 9.60
CA ALA A 151 -6.13 1.33 9.12
C ALA A 151 -5.91 1.10 7.60
N ILE A 152 -4.85 1.70 7.03
CA ILE A 152 -4.42 1.49 5.65
C ILE A 152 -3.74 0.13 5.53
N CYS A 153 -2.92 -0.26 6.52
CA CYS A 153 -2.35 -1.60 6.64
C CYS A 153 -2.91 -2.33 7.85
N SER A 154 -2.90 -3.66 7.81
CA SER A 154 -3.22 -4.55 8.94
C SER A 154 -2.00 -5.41 9.27
N LEU A 155 -1.82 -5.70 10.55
CA LEU A 155 -0.83 -6.66 11.05
C LEU A 155 -1.28 -8.09 10.84
#